data_9d1f6e713e7d80f494b9268e8a248ef8
#
_entry.id   9d1f6e713e7d80f494b9268e8a248ef8
#
_cell.length_a   1.000
_cell.length_b   1.000
_cell.length_c   1.000
_cell.angle_alpha   90.00
_cell.angle_beta   90.00
_cell.angle_gamma   90.00
#
_symmetry.space_group_name_H-M   'P 1'
#
loop_
_entity.id
_entity.type
_entity.pdbx_description
1 polymer ?
#
loop_
_entity_poly.entity_id
_entity_poly.type
_entity_poly.pdbx_seq_one_letter_code
_entity_poly.pdbx_strand_id
1 'polypeptide(L)'
;GKPIEVKLTGSDAPILKEASLQLQERLLTFSGVSNVDDDLPYGKEQLTFQLTPQGRALGLTLNDVASQLRAAFDGSLAQLYNEEDNEIEVRVMLPDSERRHFSAIERLPVITPQGEAIPLRDVVHFEARQGVDLLRRVNGELAVTIYADLDPEQGNANEIIASLNNGILPELQAKYGIGIGYEGKLQE
;
A
#
# COMPACT_ATOMS: atom_id res chain seq x y z
N GLY A 1 -21.05 1.36 8.32
CA GLY A 1 -19.78 2.03 8.61
C GLY A 1 -19.28 1.72 10.01
N LYS A 2 -18.03 2.02 10.26
CA LYS A 2 -17.44 1.86 11.59
C LYS A 2 -17.88 3.02 12.50
N PRO A 3 -17.97 2.81 13.83
CA PRO A 3 -18.38 3.86 14.77
C PRO A 3 -17.48 5.10 14.75
N ILE A 4 -16.19 4.89 14.50
CA ILE A 4 -15.21 5.97 14.38
C ILE A 4 -14.58 5.87 13.00
N GLU A 5 -14.69 6.94 12.22
CA GLU A 5 -14.04 7.09 10.91
C GLU A 5 -13.48 8.50 10.79
N VAL A 6 -12.21 8.59 10.41
CA VAL A 6 -11.54 9.86 10.14
C VAL A 6 -10.82 9.75 8.80
N LYS A 7 -11.00 10.73 7.94
CA LYS A 7 -10.38 10.78 6.62
C LYS A 7 -9.27 11.82 6.60
N LEU A 8 -8.08 11.39 6.18
CA LEU A 8 -6.94 12.26 5.93
C LEU A 8 -6.67 12.34 4.44
N THR A 9 -6.32 13.53 3.95
CA THR A 9 -5.99 13.76 2.54
C THR A 9 -4.64 14.43 2.41
N GLY A 10 -3.96 14.15 1.30
CA GLY A 10 -2.67 14.75 1.00
C GLY A 10 -2.09 14.22 -0.31
N SER A 11 -0.96 14.79 -0.72
CA SER A 11 -0.30 14.41 -1.98
C SER A 11 0.82 13.40 -1.80
N ASP A 12 1.31 13.23 -0.59
CA ASP A 12 2.46 12.37 -0.27
C ASP A 12 2.03 11.18 0.58
N ALA A 13 2.16 9.99 0.04
CA ALA A 13 1.70 8.77 0.69
C ALA A 13 2.47 8.40 1.95
N PRO A 14 3.80 8.46 1.99
CA PRO A 14 4.55 8.23 3.23
C PRO A 14 4.15 9.17 4.36
N ILE A 15 3.93 10.44 4.05
CA ILE A 15 3.48 11.44 5.02
C ILE A 15 2.08 11.12 5.53
N LEU A 16 1.14 10.79 4.62
CA LEU A 16 -0.21 10.36 5.00
C LEU A 16 -0.17 9.13 5.91
N LYS A 17 0.67 8.16 5.59
CA LYS A 17 0.80 6.95 6.41
C LYS A 17 1.34 7.26 7.79
N GLU A 18 2.33 8.11 7.89
CA GLU A 18 2.88 8.54 9.18
C GLU A 18 1.83 9.26 10.03
N ALA A 19 1.08 10.16 9.42
CA ALA A 19 -0.03 10.83 10.09
C ALA A 19 -1.11 9.84 10.52
N SER A 20 -1.47 8.90 9.67
CA SER A 20 -2.42 7.84 9.99
C SER A 20 -1.98 7.01 11.20
N LEU A 21 -0.71 6.60 11.24
CA LEU A 21 -0.18 5.81 12.35
C LEU A 21 -0.21 6.58 13.67
N GLN A 22 0.10 7.87 13.66
CA GLN A 22 0.01 8.71 14.85
C GLN A 22 -1.43 8.85 15.35
N LEU A 23 -2.38 9.02 14.42
CA LEU A 23 -3.80 9.05 14.77
C LEU A 23 -4.27 7.70 15.34
N GLN A 24 -3.83 6.59 14.76
CA GLN A 24 -4.15 5.25 15.26
C GLN A 24 -3.66 5.04 16.69
N GLU A 25 -2.43 5.45 16.98
CA GLU A 25 -1.87 5.38 18.34
C GLU A 25 -2.72 6.20 19.32
N ARG A 26 -3.15 7.38 18.92
CA ARG A 26 -4.00 8.23 19.75
C ARG A 26 -5.36 7.61 20.00
N LEU A 27 -5.97 7.03 18.98
CA LEU A 27 -7.27 6.34 19.11
C LEU A 27 -7.20 5.21 20.11
N LEU A 28 -6.11 4.47 20.15
CA LEU A 28 -5.92 3.36 21.11
C LEU A 28 -5.83 3.83 22.56
N THR A 29 -5.63 5.11 22.84
CA THR A 29 -5.62 5.64 24.20
C THR A 29 -7.02 5.84 24.79
N PHE A 30 -8.06 5.83 23.97
CA PHE A 30 -9.43 6.00 24.44
C PHE A 30 -10.03 4.68 24.91
N SER A 31 -10.78 4.73 26.03
CA SER A 31 -11.46 3.55 26.54
C SER A 31 -12.49 3.02 25.56
N GLY A 32 -12.52 1.71 25.38
CA GLY A 32 -13.47 1.03 24.52
C GLY A 32 -13.10 1.00 23.05
N VAL A 33 -12.04 1.66 22.64
CA VAL A 33 -11.57 1.66 21.25
C VAL A 33 -10.74 0.41 20.99
N SER A 34 -11.05 -0.27 19.89
CA SER A 34 -10.35 -1.48 19.43
C SER A 34 -10.36 -1.56 17.90
N ASN A 35 -9.58 -2.51 17.37
CA ASN A 35 -9.51 -2.78 15.94
C ASN A 35 -9.26 -1.51 15.10
N VAL A 36 -8.28 -0.72 15.52
CA VAL A 36 -7.88 0.50 14.83
C VAL A 36 -7.02 0.13 13.63
N ASP A 37 -7.40 0.61 12.45
CA ASP A 37 -6.68 0.35 11.21
C ASP A 37 -6.98 1.47 10.20
N ASP A 38 -6.30 1.42 9.07
CA ASP A 38 -6.58 2.29 7.93
C ASP A 38 -6.75 1.48 6.64
N ASP A 39 -7.22 2.15 5.60
CA ASP A 39 -7.38 1.57 4.27
C ASP A 39 -6.20 1.87 3.32
N LEU A 40 -5.12 2.44 3.85
CA LEU A 40 -3.92 2.70 3.07
C LEU A 40 -3.06 1.44 3.02
N PRO A 41 -2.86 0.85 1.83
CA PRO A 41 -2.11 -0.41 1.69
C PRO A 41 -0.60 -0.21 1.86
N TYR A 42 -0.20 0.57 2.85
CA TYR A 42 1.19 0.81 3.17
C TYR A 42 1.74 -0.34 4.00
N GLY A 43 2.97 -0.69 3.73
CA GLY A 43 3.62 -1.84 4.35
C GLY A 43 3.67 -3.06 3.43
N LYS A 44 2.88 -3.08 2.36
CA LYS A 44 3.06 -4.03 1.28
C LYS A 44 4.00 -3.42 0.26
N GLU A 45 5.28 -3.77 0.34
CA GLU A 45 6.20 -3.41 -0.71
C GLU A 45 5.75 -4.03 -2.02
N GLN A 46 5.65 -3.19 -3.04
CA GLN A 46 5.48 -3.65 -4.41
C GLN A 46 6.85 -3.61 -5.09
N LEU A 47 7.20 -4.72 -5.68
CA LEU A 47 8.37 -4.79 -6.55
C LEU A 47 7.88 -4.71 -7.99
N THR A 48 8.45 -3.78 -8.73
CA THR A 48 8.26 -3.72 -10.16
C THR A 48 9.47 -4.32 -10.86
N PHE A 49 9.24 -4.97 -11.99
CA PHE A 49 10.27 -5.66 -12.74
C PHE A 49 10.40 -5.07 -14.13
N GLN A 50 11.62 -4.85 -14.54
CA GLN A 50 11.96 -4.57 -15.93
C GLN A 50 12.96 -5.62 -16.40
N LEU A 51 12.83 -6.03 -17.66
CA LEU A 51 13.84 -6.94 -18.24
C LEU A 51 15.18 -6.24 -18.38
N THR A 52 16.24 -6.95 -18.00
CA THR A 52 17.59 -6.53 -18.33
C THR A 52 17.87 -6.76 -19.83
N PRO A 53 18.89 -6.11 -20.41
CA PRO A 53 19.32 -6.44 -21.78
C PRO A 53 19.65 -7.92 -21.95
N GLN A 54 20.24 -8.55 -20.92
CA GLN A 54 20.50 -9.99 -20.90
C GLN A 54 19.21 -10.81 -20.98
N GLY A 55 18.19 -10.44 -20.18
CA GLY A 55 16.89 -11.11 -20.21
C GLY A 55 16.23 -11.05 -21.58
N ARG A 56 16.31 -9.89 -22.24
CA ARG A 56 15.79 -9.72 -23.61
C ARG A 56 16.58 -10.56 -24.61
N ALA A 57 17.91 -10.57 -24.50
CA ALA A 57 18.78 -11.35 -25.38
C ALA A 57 18.51 -12.84 -25.28
N LEU A 58 18.06 -13.33 -24.11
CA LEU A 58 17.67 -14.72 -23.90
C LEU A 58 16.27 -15.05 -24.41
N GLY A 59 15.57 -14.08 -24.99
CA GLY A 59 14.24 -14.28 -25.54
C GLY A 59 13.11 -14.23 -24.54
N LEU A 60 13.35 -13.78 -23.30
CA LEU A 60 12.33 -13.63 -22.28
C LEU A 60 11.47 -12.40 -22.54
N THR A 61 10.18 -12.50 -22.21
CA THR A 61 9.24 -11.39 -22.14
C THR A 61 8.81 -11.16 -20.70
N LEU A 62 8.29 -9.97 -20.39
CA LEU A 62 7.73 -9.71 -19.07
C LEU A 62 6.57 -10.66 -18.74
N ASN A 63 5.77 -11.05 -19.74
CA ASN A 63 4.71 -12.05 -19.59
C ASN A 63 5.25 -13.42 -19.17
N ASP A 64 6.37 -13.85 -19.74
CA ASP A 64 7.02 -15.10 -19.37
C ASP A 64 7.46 -15.10 -17.91
N VAL A 65 8.10 -14.01 -17.49
CA VAL A 65 8.55 -13.82 -16.10
C VAL A 65 7.34 -13.79 -15.16
N ALA A 66 6.31 -13.02 -15.49
CA ALA A 66 5.11 -12.89 -14.66
C ALA A 66 4.40 -14.25 -14.50
N SER A 67 4.28 -15.02 -15.57
CA SER A 67 3.64 -16.35 -15.53
C SER A 67 4.39 -17.32 -14.62
N GLN A 68 5.71 -17.29 -14.70
CA GLN A 68 6.54 -18.16 -13.86
C GLN A 68 6.51 -17.74 -12.40
N LEU A 69 6.49 -16.42 -12.11
CA LEU A 69 6.33 -15.94 -10.75
C LEU A 69 4.96 -16.30 -10.16
N ARG A 70 3.89 -16.18 -10.94
CA ARG A 70 2.55 -16.60 -10.49
C ARG A 70 2.50 -18.07 -10.15
N ALA A 71 3.11 -18.91 -11.00
CA ALA A 71 3.17 -20.33 -10.74
C ALA A 71 3.96 -20.67 -9.47
N ALA A 72 5.06 -19.96 -9.22
CA ALA A 72 5.90 -20.17 -8.04
C ALA A 72 5.20 -19.76 -6.72
N PHE A 73 4.30 -18.80 -6.77
CA PHE A 73 3.61 -18.26 -5.59
C PHE A 73 2.09 -18.54 -5.58
N ASP A 74 1.65 -19.60 -6.26
CA ASP A 74 0.24 -20.02 -6.34
C ASP A 74 -0.72 -18.93 -6.79
N GLY A 75 -0.26 -18.05 -7.67
CA GLY A 75 -1.11 -17.02 -8.29
C GLY A 75 -1.46 -15.82 -7.42
N SER A 76 -0.99 -15.75 -6.17
CA SER A 76 -1.46 -14.74 -5.22
C SER A 76 -0.63 -13.45 -5.19
N LEU A 77 0.59 -13.46 -5.70
CA LEU A 77 1.53 -12.36 -5.47
C LEU A 77 1.88 -11.54 -6.71
N ALA A 78 1.80 -12.09 -7.91
CA ALA A 78 2.21 -11.38 -9.11
C ALA A 78 1.00 -10.92 -9.93
N GLN A 79 0.94 -9.65 -10.24
CA GLN A 79 -0.10 -9.06 -11.09
C GLN A 79 0.54 -8.28 -12.24
N LEU A 80 -0.10 -8.37 -13.41
CA LEU A 80 0.29 -7.59 -14.58
C LEU A 80 -0.56 -6.32 -14.64
N TYR A 81 0.11 -5.18 -14.76
CA TYR A 81 -0.52 -3.91 -14.98
C TYR A 81 -0.08 -3.31 -16.30
N ASN A 82 -1.04 -2.79 -17.06
CA ASN A 82 -0.76 -1.95 -18.21
C ASN A 82 -0.63 -0.50 -17.73
N GLU A 83 0.53 0.11 -17.93
CA GLU A 83 0.67 1.54 -17.71
C GLU A 83 0.20 2.33 -18.94
N GLU A 84 -0.06 3.63 -18.73
CA GLU A 84 -0.62 4.53 -19.76
C GLU A 84 0.22 4.63 -21.04
N ASP A 85 1.50 4.24 -20.99
CA ASP A 85 2.45 4.26 -22.11
C ASP A 85 2.55 2.94 -22.87
N ASN A 86 1.58 2.04 -22.74
CA ASN A 86 1.60 0.69 -23.32
C ASN A 86 2.78 -0.21 -22.83
N GLU A 87 3.48 0.18 -21.80
CA GLU A 87 4.45 -0.68 -21.17
C GLU A 87 3.75 -1.61 -20.18
N ILE A 88 4.04 -2.90 -20.29
CA ILE A 88 3.56 -3.89 -19.34
C ILE A 88 4.50 -3.89 -18.15
N GLU A 89 3.97 -3.60 -16.98
CA GLU A 89 4.71 -3.63 -15.73
C GLU A 89 4.28 -4.84 -14.90
N VAL A 90 5.24 -5.61 -14.44
CA VAL A 90 4.99 -6.70 -13.49
C VAL A 90 5.16 -6.16 -12.09
N ARG A 91 4.10 -6.23 -11.29
CA ARG A 91 4.13 -5.88 -9.88
C ARG A 91 3.99 -7.14 -9.04
N VAL A 92 4.89 -7.31 -8.08
CA VAL A 92 4.80 -8.35 -7.07
C VAL A 92 4.54 -7.70 -5.73
N MET A 93 3.44 -8.09 -5.10
CA MET A 93 3.11 -7.64 -3.74
C MET A 93 3.73 -8.61 -2.75
N LEU A 94 4.57 -8.10 -1.86
CA LEU A 94 5.18 -8.90 -0.79
C LEU A 94 4.40 -8.71 0.50
N PRO A 95 3.77 -9.76 1.05
CA PRO A 95 3.26 -9.73 2.42
C PRO A 95 4.39 -9.45 3.40
N ASP A 96 4.06 -8.86 4.56
CA ASP A 96 5.05 -8.51 5.59
C ASP A 96 5.93 -9.69 6.01
N SER A 97 5.35 -10.90 6.02
CA SER A 97 6.08 -12.14 6.33
C SER A 97 7.15 -12.50 5.30
N GLU A 98 7.03 -12.00 4.06
CA GLU A 98 7.91 -12.35 2.94
C GLU A 98 8.96 -11.28 2.63
N ARG A 99 8.92 -10.13 3.28
CA ARG A 99 9.98 -9.12 3.19
C ARG A 99 11.35 -9.66 3.58
N ARG A 100 11.37 -10.63 4.48
CA ARG A 100 12.59 -11.31 4.93
C ARG A 100 13.16 -12.26 3.87
N HIS A 101 12.40 -12.56 2.82
CA HIS A 101 12.76 -13.55 1.80
C HIS A 101 12.98 -12.93 0.41
N PHE A 102 13.22 -11.63 0.34
CA PHE A 102 13.53 -10.96 -0.92
C PHE A 102 14.68 -11.65 -1.66
N SER A 103 15.71 -12.07 -0.95
CA SER A 103 16.83 -12.81 -1.53
C SER A 103 16.40 -14.14 -2.16
N ALA A 104 15.35 -14.77 -1.65
CA ALA A 104 14.81 -16.00 -2.23
C ALA A 104 14.12 -15.71 -3.58
N ILE A 105 13.44 -14.57 -3.70
CA ILE A 105 12.81 -14.16 -4.97
C ILE A 105 13.87 -13.88 -6.03
N GLU A 106 14.94 -13.21 -5.69
CA GLU A 106 16.06 -12.93 -6.61
C GLU A 106 16.69 -14.21 -7.17
N ARG A 107 16.69 -15.28 -6.40
CA ARG A 107 17.28 -16.58 -6.78
C ARG A 107 16.33 -17.50 -7.50
N LEU A 108 15.05 -17.17 -7.62
CA LEU A 108 14.08 -18.03 -8.32
C LEU A 108 14.57 -18.29 -9.73
N PRO A 109 14.56 -19.55 -10.16
CA PRO A 109 14.95 -19.87 -11.52
C PRO A 109 13.84 -19.47 -12.49
N VAL A 110 14.20 -18.71 -13.50
CA VAL A 110 13.36 -18.40 -14.65
C VAL A 110 13.79 -19.27 -15.81
N ILE A 111 12.86 -19.95 -16.44
CA ILE A 111 13.14 -20.83 -17.56
C ILE A 111 13.05 -20.01 -18.84
N THR A 112 14.15 -20.04 -19.62
CA THR A 112 14.22 -19.38 -20.91
C THR A 112 13.49 -20.22 -21.99
N PRO A 113 13.18 -19.61 -23.16
CA PRO A 113 12.61 -20.37 -24.28
C PRO A 113 13.46 -21.58 -24.74
N GLN A 114 14.77 -21.55 -24.48
CA GLN A 114 15.69 -22.64 -24.79
C GLN A 114 15.74 -23.71 -23.68
N GLY A 115 15.01 -23.51 -22.57
CA GLY A 115 14.96 -24.46 -21.47
C GLY A 115 16.04 -24.29 -20.41
N GLU A 116 16.83 -23.21 -20.46
CA GLU A 116 17.83 -22.92 -19.43
C GLU A 116 17.17 -22.27 -18.21
N ALA A 117 17.62 -22.63 -17.02
CA ALA A 117 17.21 -22.01 -15.77
C ALA A 117 18.22 -20.93 -15.38
N ILE A 118 17.74 -19.68 -15.29
CA ILE A 118 18.57 -18.52 -14.96
C ILE A 118 17.98 -17.83 -13.75
N PRO A 119 18.80 -17.43 -12.74
CA PRO A 119 18.26 -16.69 -11.60
C PRO A 119 17.53 -15.41 -12.03
N LEU A 120 16.40 -15.15 -11.38
CA LEU A 120 15.56 -13.98 -11.70
C LEU A 120 16.36 -12.67 -11.68
N ARG A 121 17.29 -12.51 -10.73
CA ARG A 121 18.14 -11.32 -10.60
C ARG A 121 18.99 -11.02 -11.84
N ASP A 122 19.30 -12.03 -12.66
CA ASP A 122 20.15 -11.86 -13.84
C ASP A 122 19.35 -11.40 -15.07
N VAL A 123 18.03 -11.58 -15.06
CA VAL A 123 17.17 -11.31 -16.22
C VAL A 123 16.21 -10.14 -15.98
N VAL A 124 16.04 -9.69 -14.73
CA VAL A 124 15.20 -8.54 -14.40
C VAL A 124 15.92 -7.56 -13.51
N HIS A 125 15.52 -6.30 -13.63
CA HIS A 125 15.88 -5.22 -12.73
C HIS A 125 14.69 -4.93 -11.81
N PHE A 126 14.95 -4.88 -10.49
CA PHE A 126 13.92 -4.67 -9.48
C PHE A 126 13.88 -3.21 -9.06
N GLU A 127 12.68 -2.65 -8.96
CA GLU A 127 12.43 -1.38 -8.28
C GLU A 127 11.40 -1.60 -7.19
N ALA A 128 11.73 -1.16 -5.98
CA ALA A 128 10.79 -1.15 -4.89
C ALA A 128 9.89 0.07 -5.00
N ARG A 129 8.58 -0.14 -5.04
CA ARG A 129 7.57 0.92 -5.00
C ARG A 129 6.61 0.64 -3.87
N GLN A 130 6.20 1.68 -3.19
CA GLN A 130 5.12 1.58 -2.23
C GLN A 130 3.79 1.72 -2.95
N GLY A 131 2.93 0.72 -2.77
CA GLY A 131 1.69 0.61 -3.52
C GLY A 131 0.63 1.58 -3.08
N VAL A 132 0.62 2.77 -3.63
CA VAL A 132 -0.33 3.82 -3.30
C VAL A 132 -1.23 4.23 -4.46
N ASP A 133 -1.10 3.58 -5.60
CA ASP A 133 -1.81 3.96 -6.82
C ASP A 133 -3.33 3.75 -6.76
N LEU A 134 -3.81 3.03 -5.75
CA LEU A 134 -5.23 2.65 -5.66
C LEU A 134 -6.13 3.72 -5.04
N LEU A 135 -5.58 4.79 -4.47
CA LEU A 135 -6.34 5.77 -3.71
C LEU A 135 -6.29 7.20 -4.28
N ARG A 136 -5.78 7.38 -5.49
CA ARG A 136 -5.75 8.71 -6.11
C ARG A 136 -7.13 9.19 -6.50
N ARG A 137 -7.50 10.35 -5.98
CA ARG A 137 -8.66 11.10 -6.45
C ARG A 137 -8.31 11.93 -7.68
N VAL A 138 -9.34 12.46 -8.34
CA VAL A 138 -9.29 13.21 -9.62
C VAL A 138 -8.26 14.34 -9.65
N ASN A 139 -7.83 14.86 -8.50
CA ASN A 139 -6.87 15.98 -8.41
C ASN A 139 -5.45 15.57 -7.95
N GLY A 140 -5.10 14.29 -8.02
CA GLY A 140 -3.80 13.81 -7.54
C GLY A 140 -3.68 13.74 -6.02
N GLU A 141 -4.71 14.10 -5.27
CA GLU A 141 -4.74 13.88 -3.83
C GLU A 141 -5.04 12.43 -3.49
N LEU A 142 -4.34 11.96 -2.47
CA LEU A 142 -4.58 10.67 -1.86
C LEU A 142 -5.50 10.86 -0.66
N ALA A 143 -6.31 9.86 -0.37
CA ALA A 143 -7.13 9.83 0.83
C ALA A 143 -6.92 8.52 1.57
N VAL A 144 -6.80 8.61 2.88
CA VAL A 144 -6.77 7.46 3.77
C VAL A 144 -7.91 7.60 4.79
N THR A 145 -8.64 6.52 5.00
CA THR A 145 -9.67 6.44 6.05
C THR A 145 -9.11 5.63 7.20
N ILE A 146 -9.07 6.23 8.38
CA ILE A 146 -8.74 5.57 9.63
C ILE A 146 -10.06 5.22 10.32
N TYR A 147 -10.21 3.98 10.73
CA TYR A 147 -11.44 3.50 11.35
C TYR A 147 -11.13 2.70 12.62
N ALA A 148 -12.11 2.65 13.51
CA ALA A 148 -12.00 1.90 14.75
C ALA A 148 -13.37 1.40 15.19
N ASP A 149 -13.37 0.31 15.94
CA ASP A 149 -14.52 -0.16 16.69
C ASP A 149 -14.55 0.53 18.06
N LEU A 150 -15.74 0.69 18.58
CA LEU A 150 -15.97 1.31 19.89
C LEU A 150 -17.02 0.50 20.66
N ASP A 151 -16.66 0.13 21.88
CA ASP A 151 -17.62 -0.39 22.85
C ASP A 151 -18.44 0.78 23.42
N PRO A 152 -19.75 0.88 23.12
CA PRO A 152 -20.56 2.01 23.55
C PRO A 152 -20.75 2.07 25.07
N GLU A 153 -20.50 0.98 25.79
CA GLU A 153 -20.54 0.96 27.25
C GLU A 153 -19.31 1.59 27.90
N GLN A 154 -18.18 1.65 27.18
CA GLN A 154 -16.92 2.17 27.67
C GLN A 154 -16.54 3.53 27.12
N GLY A 155 -17.14 3.95 26.02
CA GLY A 155 -16.78 5.21 25.36
C GLY A 155 -17.91 5.78 24.53
N ASN A 156 -17.74 7.04 24.12
CA ASN A 156 -18.68 7.79 23.31
C ASN A 156 -17.98 8.31 22.05
N ALA A 157 -18.50 7.94 20.88
CA ALA A 157 -17.91 8.32 19.61
C ALA A 157 -17.82 9.84 19.43
N ASN A 158 -18.86 10.57 19.80
CA ASN A 158 -18.90 12.03 19.66
C ASN A 158 -17.86 12.72 20.55
N GLU A 159 -17.65 12.23 21.77
CA GLU A 159 -16.63 12.74 22.68
C GLU A 159 -15.23 12.47 22.16
N ILE A 160 -15.00 11.28 21.60
CA ILE A 160 -13.71 10.92 21.00
C ILE A 160 -13.41 11.83 19.81
N ILE A 161 -14.36 12.00 18.89
CA ILE A 161 -14.20 12.87 17.72
C ILE A 161 -13.96 14.32 18.16
N ALA A 162 -14.68 14.82 19.15
CA ALA A 162 -14.44 16.17 19.69
C ALA A 162 -13.05 16.31 20.26
N SER A 163 -12.56 15.31 20.99
CA SER A 163 -11.19 15.30 21.52
C SER A 163 -10.15 15.29 20.41
N LEU A 164 -10.35 14.52 19.35
CA LEU A 164 -9.45 14.50 18.19
C LEU A 164 -9.42 15.86 17.49
N ASN A 165 -10.58 16.49 17.30
CA ASN A 165 -10.71 17.80 16.65
C ASN A 165 -10.04 18.93 17.43
N ASN A 166 -9.99 18.82 18.74
CA ASN A 166 -9.38 19.83 19.63
C ASN A 166 -7.92 19.51 19.96
N GLY A 167 -7.41 18.35 19.57
CA GLY A 167 -6.08 17.90 19.95
C GLY A 167 -5.23 17.51 18.76
N ILE A 168 -5.19 16.21 18.46
CA ILE A 168 -4.23 15.67 17.52
C ILE A 168 -4.49 16.09 16.06
N LEU A 169 -5.73 16.25 15.62
CA LEU A 169 -6.02 16.57 14.22
C LEU A 169 -5.43 17.91 13.79
N PRO A 170 -5.61 19.02 14.54
CA PRO A 170 -4.91 20.27 14.21
C PRO A 170 -3.39 20.13 14.24
N GLU A 171 -2.84 19.33 15.16
CA GLU A 171 -1.40 19.09 15.24
C GLU A 171 -0.88 18.37 14.00
N LEU A 172 -1.59 17.36 13.51
CA LEU A 172 -1.23 16.62 12.30
C LEU A 172 -1.32 17.51 11.05
N GLN A 173 -2.34 18.38 10.98
CA GLN A 173 -2.45 19.35 9.88
C GLN A 173 -1.27 20.32 9.85
N ALA A 174 -0.89 20.84 11.00
CA ALA A 174 0.22 21.79 11.13
C ALA A 174 1.57 21.12 10.81
N LYS A 175 1.76 19.88 11.28
CA LYS A 175 3.02 19.14 11.12
C LYS A 175 3.23 18.62 9.70
N TYR A 176 2.19 18.11 9.07
CA TYR A 176 2.28 17.36 7.82
C TYR A 176 1.65 18.07 6.62
N GLY A 177 0.93 19.18 6.83
CA GLY A 177 0.24 19.89 5.76
C GLY A 177 -0.88 19.09 5.11
N ILE A 178 -1.47 18.14 5.84
CA ILE A 178 -2.55 17.29 5.35
C ILE A 178 -3.92 17.93 5.57
N GLY A 179 -4.92 17.45 4.83
CA GLY A 179 -6.32 17.78 5.01
C GLY A 179 -7.05 16.76 5.88
N ILE A 180 -8.15 17.20 6.50
CA ILE A 180 -9.05 16.33 7.26
C ILE A 180 -10.43 16.42 6.65
N GLY A 181 -11.02 15.25 6.36
CA GLY A 181 -12.37 15.13 5.84
C GLY A 181 -13.23 14.28 6.76
N TYR A 182 -14.53 14.57 6.78
CA TYR A 182 -15.51 13.75 7.46
C TYR A 182 -16.50 13.19 6.44
N GLU A 183 -16.74 11.88 6.45
CA GLU A 183 -17.84 11.33 5.68
C GLU A 183 -19.17 11.82 6.27
N GLY A 184 -19.99 12.47 5.43
CA GLY A 184 -21.35 12.86 5.75
C GLY A 184 -21.61 14.33 5.90
N LYS A 185 -20.62 15.23 5.80
CA LYS A 185 -20.85 16.68 5.78
C LYS A 185 -19.98 17.38 4.75
N LEU A 186 -20.32 17.15 3.50
CA LEU A 186 -20.15 18.14 2.45
C LEU A 186 -21.55 18.63 2.11
N GLN A 187 -22.10 19.44 2.97
CA GLN A 187 -23.23 20.31 2.62
C GLN A 187 -22.90 21.69 3.15
N GLU A 188 -22.75 22.57 2.15
CA GLU A 188 -22.62 24.03 2.16
C GLU A 188 -21.20 24.55 2.17
#